data_bdc98bd45707c6595e6c86b7122e2afa
#
_entry.id   bdc98bd45707c6595e6c86b7122e2afa
#
_cell.length_a   1.000
_cell.length_b   1.000
_cell.length_c   1.000
_cell.angle_alpha   90.00
_cell.angle_beta   90.00
_cell.angle_gamma   90.00
#
_symmetry.space_group_name_H-M   'P 1'
#
loop_
_entity.id
_entity.type
_entity.pdbx_description
1 polymer ?
#
loop_
_entity_poly.entity_id
_entity_poly.type
_entity_poly.pdbx_seq_one_letter_code
_entity_poly.pdbx_strand_id
1 'polypeptide(L)'
;MENVLQGRPALLLVDFQQGFEEKEYYGGERNNPQAEQNAQKLLAYWRANELPFFHIQYSSVSPKSPLFPEKAGYAFKEELKPLPGEPVLVRSVNSAFINTDLQAQLDAQGINTVVVIGLSTEHCVSTTTRMAGNLGYYTFVISDATAAFNKTGVNGERFDAELVHQVTLSTLQDEFATVLTTQQLLQQLRVPVAGS
;
A
#
# COMPACT_ATOMS: atom_id res chain seq x y z
N MET A 1 6.70 -13.13 -21.81
CA MET A 1 6.38 -11.91 -21.05
C MET A 1 7.64 -11.58 -20.27
N GLU A 2 8.23 -10.40 -20.52
CA GLU A 2 9.35 -9.93 -19.70
C GLU A 2 8.89 -9.85 -18.24
N ASN A 3 9.73 -10.33 -17.33
CA ASN A 3 9.42 -10.26 -15.90
C ASN A 3 9.68 -8.82 -15.43
N VAL A 4 8.66 -7.98 -15.52
CA VAL A 4 8.72 -6.54 -15.16
C VAL A 4 9.14 -6.29 -13.70
N LEU A 5 9.13 -7.30 -12.83
CA LEU A 5 9.67 -7.24 -11.48
C LEU A 5 11.20 -7.38 -11.41
N GLN A 6 11.87 -7.71 -12.52
CA GLN A 6 13.34 -7.90 -12.56
C GLN A 6 14.14 -6.59 -12.63
N GLY A 7 13.48 -5.44 -12.70
CA GLY A 7 14.13 -4.15 -12.55
C GLY A 7 14.39 -3.79 -11.09
N ARG A 8 14.26 -2.50 -10.79
CA ARG A 8 14.29 -1.97 -9.42
C ARG A 8 12.88 -1.53 -8.99
N PRO A 9 11.96 -2.45 -8.65
CA PRO A 9 10.60 -2.07 -8.26
C PRO A 9 10.63 -1.27 -6.97
N ALA A 10 9.84 -0.19 -6.89
CA ALA A 10 9.67 0.56 -5.66
C ALA A 10 8.53 -0.02 -4.82
N LEU A 11 8.75 -0.17 -3.51
CA LEU A 11 7.70 -0.55 -2.56
C LEU A 11 7.05 0.70 -1.97
N LEU A 12 5.74 0.82 -2.11
CA LEU A 12 4.93 1.89 -1.50
C LEU A 12 4.21 1.34 -0.28
N LEU A 13 4.67 1.75 0.92
CA LEU A 13 4.06 1.39 2.21
C LEU A 13 3.01 2.44 2.56
N VAL A 14 1.75 2.17 2.22
CA VAL A 14 0.66 3.13 2.33
C VAL A 14 0.00 3.05 3.71
N ASP A 15 0.15 4.14 4.49
CA ASP A 15 -0.59 4.40 5.73
C ASP A 15 -0.53 3.30 6.81
N PHE A 16 0.62 2.68 7.01
CA PHE A 16 0.81 1.78 8.16
C PHE A 16 0.91 2.59 9.47
N GLN A 17 -0.22 3.21 9.86
CA GLN A 17 -0.33 4.08 11.03
C GLN A 17 -1.15 3.44 12.14
N GLN A 18 -0.87 3.81 13.40
CA GLN A 18 -1.52 3.25 14.59
C GLN A 18 -3.01 3.54 14.67
N GLY A 19 -3.48 4.64 14.06
CA GLY A 19 -4.89 5.01 14.07
C GLY A 19 -5.82 3.97 13.44
N PHE A 20 -5.32 3.05 12.62
CA PHE A 20 -6.10 1.94 12.09
C PHE A 20 -6.44 0.85 13.14
N GLU A 21 -5.91 0.95 14.36
CA GLU A 21 -6.35 0.13 15.48
C GLU A 21 -7.69 0.60 16.07
N GLU A 22 -8.11 1.83 15.81
CA GLU A 22 -9.42 2.35 16.15
C GLU A 22 -10.49 1.81 15.16
N LYS A 23 -10.69 0.49 15.16
CA LYS A 23 -11.50 -0.24 14.17
C LYS A 23 -12.91 0.30 14.02
N GLU A 24 -13.54 0.72 15.11
CA GLU A 24 -14.91 1.25 15.12
C GLU A 24 -15.04 2.51 14.23
N TYR A 25 -13.99 3.32 14.17
CA TYR A 25 -13.97 4.49 13.28
C TYR A 25 -14.04 4.11 11.79
N TYR A 26 -13.51 2.94 11.44
CA TYR A 26 -13.42 2.47 10.05
C TYR A 26 -14.56 1.51 9.65
N GLY A 27 -15.46 1.17 10.58
CA GLY A 27 -16.61 0.29 10.32
C GLY A 27 -16.59 -1.03 11.09
N GLY A 28 -15.66 -1.19 12.04
CA GLY A 28 -15.55 -2.36 12.91
C GLY A 28 -14.44 -3.30 12.49
N GLU A 29 -14.75 -4.57 12.26
CA GLU A 29 -13.73 -5.59 11.98
C GLU A 29 -12.99 -5.37 10.66
N ARG A 30 -11.78 -5.90 10.62
CA ARG A 30 -10.84 -5.87 9.51
C ARG A 30 -10.49 -7.30 9.08
N ASN A 31 -10.31 -7.51 7.78
CA ASN A 31 -9.72 -8.75 7.27
C ASN A 31 -8.19 -8.74 7.38
N ASN A 32 -7.53 -9.77 6.89
CA ASN A 32 -6.07 -9.91 6.83
C ASN A 32 -5.34 -9.50 8.10
N PRO A 33 -5.51 -10.21 9.22
CA PRO A 33 -4.84 -9.87 10.47
C PRO A 33 -3.31 -9.97 10.41
N GLN A 34 -2.76 -10.64 9.38
CA GLN A 34 -1.31 -10.75 9.14
C GLN A 34 -0.76 -9.71 8.15
N ALA A 35 -1.55 -8.72 7.72
CA ALA A 35 -1.11 -7.75 6.70
C ALA A 35 0.19 -7.03 7.11
N GLU A 36 0.31 -6.61 8.36
CA GLU A 36 1.51 -5.96 8.87
C GLU A 36 2.72 -6.91 8.91
N GLN A 37 2.53 -8.17 9.28
CA GLN A 37 3.62 -9.16 9.28
C GLN A 37 4.14 -9.42 7.86
N ASN A 38 3.24 -9.47 6.88
CA ASN A 38 3.60 -9.61 5.48
C ASN A 38 4.29 -8.35 4.95
N ALA A 39 3.81 -7.16 5.33
CA ALA A 39 4.47 -5.90 5.03
C ALA A 39 5.90 -5.83 5.59
N GLN A 40 6.11 -6.31 6.84
CA GLN A 40 7.45 -6.41 7.44
C GLN A 40 8.39 -7.32 6.63
N LYS A 41 7.90 -8.49 6.17
CA LYS A 41 8.71 -9.40 5.34
C LYS A 41 9.14 -8.73 4.03
N LEU A 42 8.21 -7.99 3.41
CA LEU A 42 8.50 -7.26 2.18
C LEU A 42 9.48 -6.11 2.44
N LEU A 43 9.23 -5.28 3.44
CA LEU A 43 10.13 -4.17 3.79
C LEU A 43 11.55 -4.67 4.12
N ALA A 44 11.66 -5.78 4.88
CA ALA A 44 12.94 -6.41 5.18
C ALA A 44 13.66 -6.88 3.90
N TYR A 45 12.93 -7.45 2.94
CA TYR A 45 13.49 -7.84 1.66
C TYR A 45 13.99 -6.63 0.88
N TRP A 46 13.21 -5.53 0.80
CA TRP A 46 13.61 -4.31 0.10
C TRP A 46 14.84 -3.66 0.73
N ARG A 47 14.88 -3.55 2.06
CA ARG A 47 16.05 -3.06 2.80
C ARG A 47 17.30 -3.89 2.54
N ALA A 48 17.19 -5.22 2.63
CA ALA A 48 18.32 -6.14 2.44
C ALA A 48 18.89 -6.14 1.01
N ASN A 49 18.08 -5.78 0.01
CA ASN A 49 18.49 -5.73 -1.40
C ASN A 49 18.68 -4.29 -1.91
N GLU A 50 18.67 -3.30 -1.03
CA GLU A 50 18.85 -1.87 -1.36
C GLU A 50 17.90 -1.39 -2.48
N LEU A 51 16.68 -1.95 -2.51
CA LEU A 51 15.65 -1.57 -3.45
C LEU A 51 14.93 -0.30 -2.98
N PRO A 52 14.42 0.54 -3.89
CA PRO A 52 13.71 1.76 -3.52
C PRO A 52 12.38 1.49 -2.83
N PHE A 53 12.08 2.24 -1.79
CA PHE A 53 10.78 2.21 -1.12
C PHE A 53 10.43 3.57 -0.51
N PHE A 54 9.15 3.77 -0.26
CA PHE A 54 8.61 5.01 0.29
C PHE A 54 7.57 4.70 1.36
N HIS A 55 7.73 5.32 2.53
CA HIS A 55 6.69 5.35 3.54
C HIS A 55 5.73 6.48 3.20
N ILE A 56 4.45 6.13 3.00
CA ILE A 56 3.40 7.10 2.73
C ILE A 56 2.59 7.28 4.02
N GLN A 57 2.42 8.52 4.45
CA GLN A 57 1.71 8.85 5.69
C GLN A 57 0.49 9.73 5.39
N TYR A 58 -0.66 9.31 5.85
CA TYR A 58 -1.88 10.11 5.75
C TYR A 58 -1.96 11.13 6.89
N SER A 59 -2.11 12.39 6.53
CA SER A 59 -2.32 13.49 7.45
C SER A 59 -3.76 13.98 7.30
N SER A 60 -4.66 13.51 8.14
CA SER A 60 -6.07 13.90 8.08
C SER A 60 -6.27 15.36 8.43
N VAL A 61 -7.11 16.03 7.64
CA VAL A 61 -7.55 17.41 7.95
C VAL A 61 -8.72 17.45 8.95
N SER A 62 -9.32 16.30 9.27
CA SER A 62 -10.43 16.21 10.22
C SER A 62 -9.92 15.88 11.63
N PRO A 63 -10.18 16.75 12.64
CA PRO A 63 -9.83 16.46 14.04
C PRO A 63 -10.54 15.22 14.61
N LYS A 64 -11.60 14.73 13.95
CA LYS A 64 -12.30 13.50 14.37
C LYS A 64 -11.53 12.24 13.95
N SER A 65 -10.71 12.33 12.90
CA SER A 65 -9.96 11.19 12.39
C SER A 65 -8.90 10.71 13.39
N PRO A 66 -8.71 9.40 13.57
CA PRO A 66 -7.56 8.86 14.30
C PRO A 66 -6.21 9.27 13.70
N LEU A 67 -6.17 9.57 12.38
CA LEU A 67 -4.98 9.97 11.64
C LEU A 67 -4.78 11.50 11.61
N PHE A 68 -5.43 12.24 12.51
CA PHE A 68 -5.17 13.67 12.66
C PHE A 68 -3.80 13.89 13.34
N PRO A 69 -2.95 14.82 12.84
CA PRO A 69 -1.54 14.95 13.28
C PRO A 69 -1.31 15.09 14.80
N GLU A 70 -2.28 15.64 15.53
CA GLU A 70 -2.18 15.85 16.99
C GLU A 70 -2.56 14.58 17.80
N LYS A 71 -3.00 13.50 17.15
CA LYS A 71 -3.41 12.26 17.80
C LYS A 71 -2.30 11.21 17.77
N ALA A 72 -2.28 10.33 18.77
CA ALA A 72 -1.36 9.20 18.83
C ALA A 72 -1.47 8.27 17.59
N GLY A 73 -2.70 8.13 17.05
CA GLY A 73 -2.94 7.31 15.86
C GLY A 73 -2.26 7.80 14.58
N TYR A 74 -1.77 9.05 14.55
CA TYR A 74 -0.99 9.58 13.43
C TYR A 74 0.37 8.89 13.29
N ALA A 75 0.97 8.41 14.38
CA ALA A 75 2.26 7.73 14.36
C ALA A 75 2.22 6.45 13.50
N PHE A 76 3.35 6.12 12.89
CA PHE A 76 3.52 4.82 12.24
C PHE A 76 3.40 3.67 13.24
N LYS A 77 2.97 2.52 12.77
CA LYS A 77 3.07 1.26 13.52
C LYS A 77 4.54 0.95 13.79
N GLU A 78 4.85 0.57 15.03
CA GLU A 78 6.25 0.43 15.50
C GLU A 78 7.07 -0.51 14.62
N GLU A 79 6.46 -1.62 14.20
CA GLU A 79 7.07 -2.65 13.37
C GLU A 79 7.35 -2.23 11.92
N LEU A 80 6.73 -1.14 11.45
CA LEU A 80 6.83 -0.63 10.08
C LEU A 80 7.26 0.84 10.02
N LYS A 81 7.70 1.39 11.14
CA LYS A 81 8.16 2.77 11.17
C LYS A 81 9.40 2.99 10.29
N PRO A 82 9.52 4.15 9.67
CA PRO A 82 10.72 4.51 8.93
C PRO A 82 11.95 4.58 9.86
N LEU A 83 13.08 4.12 9.34
CA LEU A 83 14.38 4.31 9.97
C LEU A 83 14.96 5.70 9.59
N PRO A 84 15.93 6.22 10.35
CA PRO A 84 16.59 7.47 9.99
C PRO A 84 17.13 7.46 8.56
N GLY A 85 16.72 8.44 7.74
CA GLY A 85 17.14 8.56 6.35
C GLY A 85 16.21 7.86 5.34
N GLU A 86 15.22 7.09 5.77
CA GLU A 86 14.23 6.51 4.87
C GLU A 86 13.19 7.56 4.45
N PRO A 87 12.77 7.56 3.16
CA PRO A 87 11.86 8.58 2.65
C PRO A 87 10.44 8.43 3.23
N VAL A 88 9.89 9.54 3.71
CA VAL A 88 8.51 9.66 4.18
C VAL A 88 7.81 10.73 3.36
N LEU A 89 6.70 10.38 2.72
CA LEU A 89 5.86 11.29 1.97
C LEU A 89 4.53 11.48 2.70
N VAL A 90 4.25 12.71 3.10
CA VAL A 90 3.02 13.06 3.82
C VAL A 90 2.00 13.67 2.85
N ARG A 91 0.76 13.21 2.94
CA ARG A 91 -0.33 13.75 2.11
C ARG A 91 -1.67 13.73 2.85
N SER A 92 -2.64 14.53 2.38
CA SER A 92 -3.97 14.69 2.99
C SER A 92 -5.12 14.19 2.10
N VAL A 93 -4.80 13.49 1.02
CA VAL A 93 -5.74 12.90 0.06
C VAL A 93 -5.42 11.42 -0.13
N ASN A 94 -6.30 10.64 -0.74
CA ASN A 94 -6.11 9.18 -0.79
C ASN A 94 -4.96 8.71 -1.68
N SER A 95 -4.67 9.41 -2.78
CA SER A 95 -3.57 9.04 -3.67
C SER A 95 -2.22 9.46 -3.12
N ALA A 96 -1.25 8.55 -3.12
CA ALA A 96 0.15 8.85 -2.77
C ALA A 96 0.84 9.78 -3.77
N PHE A 97 0.29 9.95 -4.96
CA PHE A 97 0.85 10.79 -6.04
C PHE A 97 0.34 12.24 -6.02
N ILE A 98 -0.68 12.54 -5.22
CA ILE A 98 -1.27 13.88 -5.18
C ILE A 98 -0.68 14.69 -4.02
N ASN A 99 -0.20 15.90 -4.34
CA ASN A 99 0.45 16.82 -3.39
C ASN A 99 1.69 16.22 -2.71
N THR A 100 2.40 15.33 -3.43
CA THR A 100 3.70 14.76 -3.07
C THR A 100 4.63 14.83 -4.28
N ASP A 101 5.89 14.58 -4.06
CA ASP A 101 6.91 14.45 -5.11
C ASP A 101 7.21 12.99 -5.48
N LEU A 102 6.32 12.04 -5.10
CA LEU A 102 6.51 10.61 -5.36
C LEU A 102 6.85 10.32 -6.82
N GLN A 103 6.04 10.85 -7.75
CA GLN A 103 6.27 10.63 -9.19
C GLN A 103 7.64 11.14 -9.61
N ALA A 104 8.01 12.38 -9.22
CA ALA A 104 9.30 12.96 -9.57
C ALA A 104 10.47 12.15 -9.01
N GLN A 105 10.34 11.59 -7.80
CA GLN A 105 11.36 10.73 -7.20
C GLN A 105 11.48 9.37 -7.90
N LEU A 106 10.38 8.77 -8.35
CA LEU A 106 10.37 7.54 -9.13
C LEU A 106 11.01 7.77 -10.50
N ASP A 107 10.61 8.83 -11.20
CA ASP A 107 11.11 9.17 -12.53
C ASP A 107 12.61 9.49 -12.50
N ALA A 108 13.08 10.26 -11.50
CA ALA A 108 14.49 10.58 -11.33
C ALA A 108 15.39 9.34 -11.10
N GLN A 109 14.82 8.25 -10.60
CA GLN A 109 15.50 6.97 -10.40
C GLN A 109 15.27 5.98 -11.56
N GLY A 110 14.51 6.36 -12.59
CA GLY A 110 14.16 5.48 -13.72
C GLY A 110 13.25 4.32 -13.33
N ILE A 111 12.48 4.47 -12.26
CA ILE A 111 11.59 3.42 -11.75
C ILE A 111 10.28 3.45 -12.52
N ASN A 112 9.93 2.33 -13.13
CA ASN A 112 8.69 2.15 -13.88
C ASN A 112 7.77 1.07 -13.27
N THR A 113 8.17 0.46 -12.16
CA THR A 113 7.43 -0.61 -11.49
C THR A 113 7.23 -0.28 -10.03
N VAL A 114 5.99 -0.36 -9.56
CA VAL A 114 5.64 -0.11 -8.16
C VAL A 114 4.87 -1.28 -7.54
N VAL A 115 5.16 -1.56 -6.28
CA VAL A 115 4.48 -2.57 -5.47
C VAL A 115 3.76 -1.83 -4.35
N VAL A 116 2.43 -1.94 -4.29
CA VAL A 116 1.59 -1.22 -3.34
C VAL A 116 1.12 -2.16 -2.23
N ILE A 117 1.40 -1.80 -1.00
CA ILE A 117 0.92 -2.47 0.23
C ILE A 117 0.38 -1.42 1.20
N GLY A 118 -0.50 -1.79 2.12
CA GLY A 118 -0.96 -0.83 3.14
C GLY A 118 -2.43 -0.88 3.52
N LEU A 119 -2.90 0.20 4.13
CA LEU A 119 -4.23 0.37 4.69
C LEU A 119 -4.92 1.62 4.12
N SER A 120 -6.21 1.57 3.84
CA SER A 120 -7.02 0.37 3.65
C SER A 120 -7.19 0.07 2.16
N THR A 121 -7.43 -1.21 1.84
CA THR A 121 -7.52 -1.70 0.45
C THR A 121 -8.48 -0.87 -0.38
N GLU A 122 -9.67 -0.59 0.14
CA GLU A 122 -10.77 0.08 -0.55
C GLU A 122 -10.60 1.61 -0.69
N HIS A 123 -9.63 2.21 0.00
CA HIS A 123 -9.40 3.66 -0.02
C HIS A 123 -8.00 4.02 -0.55
N CYS A 124 -7.04 4.27 0.32
CA CYS A 124 -5.73 4.78 -0.08
C CYS A 124 -4.94 3.81 -0.96
N VAL A 125 -5.02 2.51 -0.69
CA VAL A 125 -4.38 1.47 -1.52
C VAL A 125 -4.99 1.48 -2.92
N SER A 126 -6.32 1.32 -3.05
CA SER A 126 -7.01 1.32 -4.34
C SER A 126 -6.77 2.62 -5.13
N THR A 127 -6.86 3.78 -4.46
CA THR A 127 -6.68 5.07 -5.13
C THR A 127 -5.25 5.27 -5.62
N THR A 128 -4.26 4.90 -4.80
CA THR A 128 -2.83 4.95 -5.19
C THR A 128 -2.54 4.01 -6.34
N THR A 129 -3.08 2.79 -6.31
CA THR A 129 -2.93 1.78 -7.36
C THR A 129 -3.50 2.26 -8.70
N ARG A 130 -4.72 2.79 -8.69
CA ARG A 130 -5.36 3.33 -9.90
C ARG A 130 -4.57 4.50 -10.47
N MET A 131 -4.07 5.38 -9.61
CA MET A 131 -3.25 6.50 -10.07
C MET A 131 -1.93 6.00 -10.66
N ALA A 132 -1.26 5.04 -10.03
CA ALA A 132 -0.03 4.45 -10.57
C ALA A 132 -0.25 3.85 -11.97
N GLY A 133 -1.30 3.05 -12.14
CA GLY A 133 -1.67 2.49 -13.45
C GLY A 133 -1.96 3.58 -14.50
N ASN A 134 -2.72 4.63 -14.14
CA ASN A 134 -3.01 5.76 -15.02
C ASN A 134 -1.77 6.57 -15.41
N LEU A 135 -0.75 6.61 -14.56
CA LEU A 135 0.54 7.25 -14.84
C LEU A 135 1.50 6.36 -15.63
N GLY A 136 1.09 5.12 -15.94
CA GLY A 136 1.85 4.20 -16.81
C GLY A 136 2.86 3.31 -16.08
N TYR A 137 2.82 3.25 -14.73
CA TYR A 137 3.64 2.31 -13.97
C TYR A 137 3.12 0.88 -14.11
N TYR A 138 4.03 -0.09 -14.23
CA TYR A 138 3.71 -1.49 -13.95
C TYR A 138 3.42 -1.62 -12.45
N THR A 139 2.17 -1.88 -12.12
CA THR A 139 1.70 -1.80 -10.75
C THR A 139 1.32 -3.18 -10.22
N PHE A 140 1.79 -3.49 -9.01
CA PHE A 140 1.44 -4.69 -8.28
C PHE A 140 0.78 -4.32 -6.96
N VAL A 141 -0.28 -5.04 -6.58
CA VAL A 141 -0.91 -4.94 -5.26
C VAL A 141 -0.78 -6.27 -4.53
N ILE A 142 -0.36 -6.23 -3.27
CA ILE A 142 -0.13 -7.46 -2.51
C ILE A 142 -1.31 -7.71 -1.59
N SER A 143 -2.14 -8.67 -2.01
CA SER A 143 -3.44 -8.94 -1.41
C SER A 143 -3.40 -9.25 0.09
N ASP A 144 -2.40 -9.98 0.55
CA ASP A 144 -2.21 -10.37 1.95
C ASP A 144 -1.31 -9.42 2.77
N ALA A 145 -0.84 -8.33 2.13
CA ALA A 145 -0.16 -7.19 2.78
C ALA A 145 -1.00 -5.90 2.71
N THR A 146 -2.29 -6.04 2.38
CA THR A 146 -3.32 -5.00 2.47
C THR A 146 -4.52 -5.53 3.24
N ALA A 147 -5.34 -4.64 3.79
CA ALA A 147 -6.54 -5.03 4.53
C ALA A 147 -7.65 -4.00 4.35
N ALA A 148 -8.90 -4.49 4.36
CA ALA A 148 -10.10 -3.68 4.32
C ALA A 148 -10.86 -3.75 5.65
N PHE A 149 -11.80 -2.83 5.84
CA PHE A 149 -12.73 -2.82 6.97
C PHE A 149 -14.16 -3.08 6.51
N ASN A 150 -15.02 -3.52 7.46
CA ASN A 150 -16.45 -3.59 7.20
C ASN A 150 -16.99 -2.25 6.69
N LYS A 151 -17.99 -2.31 5.83
CA LYS A 151 -18.67 -1.10 5.32
C LYS A 151 -20.17 -1.21 5.47
N THR A 152 -20.80 -0.05 5.69
CA THR A 152 -22.24 0.08 5.58
C THR A 152 -22.58 0.64 4.20
N GLY A 153 -23.41 -0.07 3.48
CA GLY A 153 -23.89 0.34 2.16
C GLY A 153 -24.88 1.50 2.23
N VAL A 154 -25.19 2.06 1.07
CA VAL A 154 -26.05 3.25 0.95
C VAL A 154 -27.48 3.05 1.46
N ASN A 155 -27.97 1.80 1.49
CA ASN A 155 -29.28 1.45 2.01
C ASN A 155 -29.22 0.82 3.43
N GLY A 156 -28.05 0.88 4.09
CA GLY A 156 -27.83 0.37 5.43
C GLY A 156 -27.42 -1.11 5.51
N GLU A 157 -27.26 -1.80 4.39
CA GLU A 157 -26.73 -3.16 4.33
C GLU A 157 -25.29 -3.21 4.86
N ARG A 158 -24.90 -4.32 5.47
CA ARG A 158 -23.54 -4.52 5.98
C ARG A 158 -22.74 -5.38 5.00
N PHE A 159 -21.58 -4.87 4.59
CA PHE A 159 -20.57 -5.60 3.84
C PHE A 159 -19.40 -5.93 4.77
N ASP A 160 -19.07 -7.20 4.88
CA ASP A 160 -17.91 -7.60 5.67
C ASP A 160 -16.59 -7.22 4.98
N ALA A 161 -15.53 -7.11 5.78
CA ALA A 161 -14.23 -6.66 5.33
C ALA A 161 -13.63 -7.54 4.21
N GLU A 162 -13.89 -8.85 4.27
CA GLU A 162 -13.39 -9.77 3.23
C GLU A 162 -14.06 -9.52 1.90
N LEU A 163 -15.39 -9.34 1.89
CA LEU A 163 -16.12 -9.01 0.66
C LEU A 163 -15.64 -7.68 0.08
N VAL A 164 -15.51 -6.63 0.92
CA VAL A 164 -15.00 -5.32 0.50
C VAL A 164 -13.60 -5.44 -0.12
N HIS A 165 -12.73 -6.22 0.50
CA HIS A 165 -11.38 -6.48 0.04
C HIS A 165 -11.37 -7.18 -1.32
N GLN A 166 -12.08 -8.30 -1.45
CA GLN A 166 -12.11 -9.10 -2.68
C GLN A 166 -12.70 -8.31 -3.86
N VAL A 167 -13.82 -7.60 -3.65
CA VAL A 167 -14.42 -6.75 -4.70
C VAL A 167 -13.45 -5.65 -5.12
N THR A 168 -12.77 -5.00 -4.16
CA THR A 168 -11.80 -3.95 -4.48
C THR A 168 -10.65 -4.52 -5.31
N LEU A 169 -10.04 -5.63 -4.89
CA LEU A 169 -8.95 -6.26 -5.64
C LEU A 169 -9.37 -6.72 -7.03
N SER A 170 -10.59 -7.27 -7.17
CA SER A 170 -11.11 -7.70 -8.47
C SER A 170 -11.26 -6.54 -9.46
N THR A 171 -11.56 -5.33 -8.98
CA THR A 171 -11.65 -4.13 -9.83
C THR A 171 -10.28 -3.49 -10.15
N LEU A 172 -9.23 -3.92 -9.49
CA LEU A 172 -7.85 -3.48 -9.78
C LEU A 172 -7.15 -4.46 -10.71
N GLN A 173 -7.46 -5.75 -10.58
CA GLN A 173 -6.83 -6.82 -11.36
C GLN A 173 -7.03 -6.61 -12.87
N ASP A 174 -5.95 -6.71 -13.61
CA ASP A 174 -5.86 -6.63 -15.07
C ASP A 174 -6.13 -5.24 -15.68
N GLU A 175 -6.81 -4.34 -14.95
CA GLU A 175 -7.08 -2.98 -15.43
C GLU A 175 -5.98 -2.00 -14.95
N PHE A 176 -5.64 -2.02 -13.67
CA PHE A 176 -4.70 -1.08 -13.06
C PHE A 176 -3.46 -1.74 -12.49
N ALA A 177 -3.55 -3.01 -12.11
CA ALA A 177 -2.49 -3.72 -11.43
C ALA A 177 -2.57 -5.23 -11.63
N THR A 178 -1.47 -5.90 -11.32
CA THR A 178 -1.45 -7.34 -11.08
C THR A 178 -1.55 -7.59 -9.58
N VAL A 179 -2.52 -8.37 -9.14
CA VAL A 179 -2.70 -8.74 -7.73
C VAL A 179 -1.89 -10.01 -7.45
N LEU A 180 -1.01 -9.94 -6.45
CA LEU A 180 -0.19 -11.06 -5.99
C LEU A 180 -0.32 -11.23 -4.47
N THR A 181 0.05 -12.41 -3.97
CA THR A 181 0.35 -12.60 -2.55
C THR A 181 1.81 -12.25 -2.26
N THR A 182 2.14 -12.02 -0.99
CA THR A 182 3.53 -11.85 -0.53
C THR A 182 4.44 -12.98 -1.00
N GLN A 183 3.97 -14.23 -0.91
CA GLN A 183 4.73 -15.40 -1.35
C GLN A 183 5.01 -15.36 -2.86
N GLN A 184 3.99 -15.09 -3.67
CA GLN A 184 4.13 -15.02 -5.14
C GLN A 184 5.10 -13.91 -5.55
N LEU A 185 4.99 -12.74 -4.95
CA LEU A 185 5.90 -11.63 -5.21
C LEU A 185 7.36 -12.00 -4.90
N LEU A 186 7.62 -12.54 -3.69
CA LEU A 186 8.98 -12.92 -3.29
C LEU A 186 9.55 -14.06 -4.15
N GLN A 187 8.72 -14.97 -4.64
CA GLN A 187 9.14 -15.99 -5.59
C GLN A 187 9.58 -15.37 -6.92
N GLN A 188 8.80 -14.43 -7.47
CA GLN A 188 9.13 -13.76 -8.73
C GLN A 188 10.40 -12.90 -8.65
N LEU A 189 10.61 -12.23 -7.51
CA LEU A 189 11.82 -11.42 -7.27
C LEU A 189 13.10 -12.25 -7.14
N ARG A 190 13.00 -13.54 -6.78
CA ARG A 190 14.14 -14.45 -6.60
C ARG A 190 14.54 -15.22 -7.85
N VAL A 191 13.73 -15.20 -8.91
CA VAL A 191 14.05 -15.88 -10.16
C VAL A 191 15.15 -15.09 -10.87
N PRO A 192 16.35 -15.67 -11.09
CA PRO A 192 17.41 -15.00 -11.86
C PRO A 192 16.94 -14.67 -13.27
N VAL A 193 17.37 -13.54 -13.80
CA VAL A 193 17.18 -13.22 -15.23
C VAL A 193 17.84 -14.34 -16.05
N ALA A 194 17.08 -15.08 -16.82
CA ALA A 194 17.64 -16.03 -17.77
C ALA A 194 18.38 -15.25 -18.86
N GLY A 195 19.71 -15.17 -18.73
CA GLY A 195 20.64 -14.76 -19.79
C GLY A 195 20.73 -13.24 -20.03
N SER A 196 21.70 -12.62 -19.42
CA SER A 196 22.46 -11.51 -20.02
C SER A 196 23.69 -12.07 -20.71
#